data_f32b13b1a14283aa0eecd36a254dc557
#
_entry.id   f32b13b1a14283aa0eecd36a254dc557
#
_cell.length_a   1.000
_cell.length_b   1.000
_cell.length_c   1.000
_cell.angle_alpha   90.00
_cell.angle_beta   90.00
_cell.angle_gamma   90.00
#
_symmetry.space_group_name_H-M   'P 1'
#
loop_
_entity.id
_entity.type
_entity.pdbx_description
1 polymer ?
#
loop_
_entity_poly.entity_id
_entity_poly.type
_entity_poly.pdbx_seq_one_letter_code
_entity_poly.pdbx_strand_id
1 'polypeptide(L)'
;DEVEEAEGVELLTSYFIIDNDVAIPKANIADMFSEETLMKVGSNVCDGYQADLDSMEEWQGFVKNGLELVKQEKTAKSTPWEGASNFKSPTLMQAALKFSDRASTELLRQEDIVKTSIIGQDKDGEKQKQANRVAEYSNYQLNVEMEEWRDEHEKLLYQLPYDGCAFKKTFFDSRLGRPVSNVILNPNFVVNNDADSITRLRRFSETIELSKNEVLDRQRQGIWLDVDISFGDSSTEDDTQDQAQADKFTTFIEQQGFFDLDGDGYEEPYTFVVAENSKQVVRIIPRFE
;
A
#
# COMPACT_ATOMS: atom_id res chain seq x y z
N ASP A 1 3.64 -10.15 -38.40
CA ASP A 1 2.25 -10.02 -37.84
C ASP A 1 1.76 -11.33 -37.17
N GLU A 2 1.66 -12.49 -37.87
CA GLU A 2 1.20 -13.76 -37.28
C GLU A 2 2.20 -14.39 -36.27
N VAL A 3 3.48 -14.15 -36.40
CA VAL A 3 4.55 -14.67 -35.54
C VAL A 3 4.59 -13.84 -34.24
N GLU A 4 4.47 -12.51 -34.36
CA GLU A 4 4.41 -11.61 -33.18
C GLU A 4 3.15 -11.80 -32.34
N GLU A 5 1.96 -12.01 -32.98
CA GLU A 5 0.74 -12.37 -32.24
C GLU A 5 0.86 -13.71 -31.51
N ALA A 6 1.57 -14.69 -32.09
CA ALA A 6 1.76 -16.00 -31.45
C ALA A 6 2.74 -15.92 -30.25
N GLU A 7 3.78 -15.09 -30.31
CA GLU A 7 4.70 -14.88 -29.19
C GLU A 7 4.03 -14.14 -28.02
N GLY A 8 3.22 -13.12 -28.28
CA GLY A 8 2.47 -12.40 -27.26
C GLY A 8 1.44 -13.29 -26.52
N VAL A 9 0.76 -14.18 -27.25
CA VAL A 9 -0.20 -15.15 -26.65
C VAL A 9 0.55 -16.23 -25.85
N GLU A 10 1.71 -16.67 -26.28
CA GLU A 10 2.56 -17.61 -25.50
C GLU A 10 3.06 -16.98 -24.20
N LEU A 11 3.45 -15.71 -24.21
CA LEU A 11 3.88 -14.99 -23.00
C LEU A 11 2.74 -14.85 -22.00
N LEU A 12 1.56 -14.44 -22.43
CA LEU A 12 0.39 -14.31 -21.55
C LEU A 12 -0.02 -15.64 -20.90
N THR A 13 0.04 -16.75 -21.64
CA THR A 13 -0.24 -18.09 -21.10
C THR A 13 0.83 -18.55 -20.10
N SER A 14 2.07 -18.06 -20.23
CA SER A 14 3.16 -18.39 -19.32
C SER A 14 3.02 -17.75 -17.93
N TYR A 15 2.21 -16.69 -17.80
CA TYR A 15 1.90 -16.04 -16.51
C TYR A 15 0.96 -16.83 -15.62
N PHE A 16 0.39 -17.92 -16.13
CA PHE A 16 -0.53 -18.77 -15.39
C PHE A 16 0.06 -20.15 -15.09
N ILE A 17 -0.35 -20.69 -13.96
CA ILE A 17 -0.19 -22.12 -13.63
C ILE A 17 -1.56 -22.77 -13.86
N ILE A 18 -1.59 -23.88 -14.60
CA ILE A 18 -2.82 -24.64 -14.81
C ILE A 18 -2.89 -25.68 -13.70
N ASP A 19 -3.84 -25.52 -12.79
CA ASP A 19 -4.15 -26.49 -11.73
C ASP A 19 -5.64 -26.89 -11.85
N ASN A 20 -5.87 -28.20 -12.04
CA ASN A 20 -7.23 -28.75 -12.22
C ASN A 20 -8.08 -28.02 -13.26
N ASP A 21 -7.53 -27.71 -14.44
CA ASP A 21 -8.15 -26.94 -15.53
C ASP A 21 -8.49 -25.49 -15.18
N VAL A 22 -7.98 -24.96 -14.07
CA VAL A 22 -8.12 -23.54 -13.69
C VAL A 22 -6.78 -22.83 -13.91
N ALA A 23 -6.80 -21.73 -14.68
CA ALA A 23 -5.65 -20.87 -14.86
C ALA A 23 -5.47 -19.97 -13.62
N ILE A 24 -4.41 -20.21 -12.85
CA ILE A 24 -4.06 -19.43 -11.65
C ILE A 24 -2.87 -18.55 -11.98
N PRO A 25 -2.94 -17.21 -11.76
CA PRO A 25 -1.80 -16.33 -11.98
C PRO A 25 -0.60 -16.75 -11.12
N LYS A 26 0.60 -16.71 -11.71
CA LYS A 26 1.84 -16.92 -10.94
C LYS A 26 1.99 -15.83 -9.87
N ALA A 27 2.48 -16.23 -8.72
CA ALA A 27 2.74 -15.30 -7.61
C ALA A 27 3.87 -14.31 -7.90
N ASN A 28 4.76 -14.67 -8.83
CA ASN A 28 5.86 -13.83 -9.31
C ASN A 28 6.23 -14.28 -10.72
N ILE A 29 6.33 -13.33 -11.64
CA ILE A 29 6.78 -13.59 -13.02
C ILE A 29 8.17 -13.01 -13.28
N ALA A 30 8.80 -12.39 -12.28
CA ALA A 30 10.11 -11.75 -12.45
C ALA A 30 11.21 -12.75 -12.82
N ASP A 31 11.07 -14.03 -12.46
CA ASP A 31 11.98 -15.12 -12.82
C ASP A 31 12.04 -15.43 -14.33
N MET A 32 11.07 -14.93 -15.09
CA MET A 32 10.98 -15.15 -16.54
C MET A 32 11.79 -14.14 -17.34
N PHE A 33 12.21 -13.03 -16.73
CA PHE A 33 12.87 -11.93 -17.40
C PHE A 33 14.39 -11.95 -17.22
N SER A 34 15.11 -11.40 -18.20
CA SER A 34 16.56 -11.27 -18.13
C SER A 34 16.95 -10.24 -17.04
N GLU A 35 18.16 -10.40 -16.50
CA GLU A 35 18.72 -9.46 -15.52
C GLU A 35 18.76 -8.02 -16.08
N GLU A 36 19.05 -7.85 -17.37
CA GLU A 36 19.03 -6.54 -18.04
C GLU A 36 17.63 -5.92 -18.02
N THR A 37 16.59 -6.70 -18.30
CA THR A 37 15.20 -6.25 -18.26
C THR A 37 14.80 -5.86 -16.83
N LEU A 38 15.13 -6.69 -15.85
CA LEU A 38 14.85 -6.41 -14.43
C LEU A 38 15.55 -5.14 -13.95
N MET A 39 16.80 -4.88 -14.38
CA MET A 39 17.50 -3.64 -14.05
C MET A 39 16.81 -2.41 -14.65
N LYS A 40 16.35 -2.50 -15.91
CA LYS A 40 15.59 -1.40 -16.56
C LYS A 40 14.27 -1.13 -15.81
N VAL A 41 13.53 -2.18 -15.48
CA VAL A 41 12.28 -2.08 -14.68
C VAL A 41 12.55 -1.44 -13.34
N GLY A 42 13.54 -1.94 -12.60
CA GLY A 42 13.89 -1.42 -11.27
C GLY A 42 14.27 0.07 -11.30
N SER A 43 15.08 0.48 -12.29
CA SER A 43 15.42 1.90 -12.47
C SER A 43 14.19 2.74 -12.80
N ASN A 44 13.33 2.29 -13.72
CA ASN A 44 12.14 3.01 -14.12
C ASN A 44 11.13 3.17 -12.96
N VAL A 45 10.94 2.13 -12.16
CA VAL A 45 10.09 2.17 -10.97
C VAL A 45 10.61 3.19 -9.95
N CYS A 46 11.92 3.16 -9.63
CA CYS A 46 12.52 4.10 -8.70
C CYS A 46 12.50 5.55 -9.21
N ASP A 47 12.80 5.75 -10.49
CA ASP A 47 12.80 7.09 -11.10
C ASP A 47 11.37 7.66 -11.16
N GLY A 48 10.39 6.80 -11.45
CA GLY A 48 8.97 7.15 -11.41
C GLY A 48 8.48 7.50 -10.00
N TYR A 49 8.88 6.71 -9.02
CA TYR A 49 8.59 6.97 -7.59
C TYR A 49 9.19 8.31 -7.15
N GLN A 50 10.45 8.59 -7.48
CA GLN A 50 11.11 9.84 -7.10
C GLN A 50 10.41 11.05 -7.73
N ALA A 51 10.05 10.97 -9.02
CA ALA A 51 9.33 12.06 -9.70
C ALA A 51 7.98 12.36 -9.06
N ASP A 52 7.24 11.33 -8.62
CA ASP A 52 5.97 11.51 -7.94
C ASP A 52 6.17 12.06 -6.51
N LEU A 53 7.20 11.59 -5.81
CA LEU A 53 7.57 12.10 -4.48
C LEU A 53 7.92 13.59 -4.52
N ASP A 54 8.73 14.01 -5.51
CA ASP A 54 9.10 15.41 -5.72
C ASP A 54 7.86 16.27 -6.01
N SER A 55 6.89 15.74 -6.76
CA SER A 55 5.63 16.45 -7.04
C SER A 55 4.79 16.69 -5.79
N MET A 56 4.92 15.84 -4.76
CA MET A 56 4.17 15.93 -3.50
C MET A 56 4.85 16.80 -2.43
N GLU A 57 6.04 17.34 -2.66
CA GLU A 57 6.86 18.03 -1.64
C GLU A 57 6.07 19.14 -0.92
N GLU A 58 5.33 19.98 -1.68
CA GLU A 58 4.53 21.06 -1.10
C GLU A 58 3.41 20.53 -0.19
N TRP A 59 2.67 19.53 -0.67
CA TRP A 59 1.60 18.89 0.11
C TRP A 59 2.14 18.19 1.35
N GLN A 60 3.26 17.46 1.25
CA GLN A 60 3.91 16.84 2.40
C GLN A 60 4.35 17.87 3.43
N GLY A 61 4.80 19.05 2.99
CA GLY A 61 5.08 20.18 3.87
C GLY A 61 3.86 20.63 4.67
N PHE A 62 2.69 20.69 4.05
CA PHE A 62 1.43 21.00 4.74
C PHE A 62 1.06 19.92 5.77
N VAL A 63 1.14 18.64 5.39
CA VAL A 63 0.85 17.51 6.28
C VAL A 63 1.77 17.51 7.48
N LYS A 64 3.08 17.71 7.27
CA LYS A 64 4.07 17.80 8.34
C LYS A 64 3.75 18.94 9.31
N ASN A 65 3.47 20.13 8.79
CA ASN A 65 3.09 21.28 9.61
C ASN A 65 1.79 21.01 10.40
N GLY A 66 0.81 20.37 9.78
CA GLY A 66 -0.43 19.93 10.43
C GLY A 66 -0.16 18.97 11.57
N LEU A 67 0.68 17.98 11.36
CA LEU A 67 1.06 16.98 12.36
C LEU A 67 1.81 17.60 13.54
N GLU A 68 2.72 18.55 13.30
CA GLU A 68 3.42 19.32 14.36
C GLU A 68 2.42 20.12 15.24
N LEU A 69 1.38 20.66 14.63
CA LEU A 69 0.31 21.36 15.35
C LEU A 69 -0.56 20.40 16.17
N VAL A 70 -0.85 19.22 15.62
CA VAL A 70 -1.61 18.17 16.33
C VAL A 70 -0.80 17.63 17.51
N LYS A 71 0.47 17.33 17.32
CA LYS A 71 1.41 16.86 18.36
C LYS A 71 1.75 17.93 19.39
N GLN A 72 1.45 19.21 19.10
CA GLN A 72 1.83 20.36 19.93
C GLN A 72 3.34 20.43 20.24
N GLU A 73 4.18 20.06 19.30
CA GLU A 73 5.63 20.08 19.48
C GLU A 73 6.10 21.49 19.88
N LYS A 74 6.81 21.55 21.00
CA LYS A 74 7.33 22.79 21.55
C LYS A 74 8.70 23.06 20.96
N THR A 75 8.82 24.11 20.16
CA THR A 75 10.11 24.63 19.69
C THR A 75 10.59 25.73 20.61
N ALA A 76 11.89 25.75 20.93
CA ALA A 76 12.46 26.86 21.70
C ALA A 76 12.25 28.18 20.97
N LYS A 77 11.71 29.19 21.65
CA LYS A 77 11.39 30.49 21.08
C LYS A 77 12.29 31.57 21.65
N SER A 78 13.06 32.23 20.79
CA SER A 78 13.96 33.32 21.16
C SER A 78 13.39 34.72 20.83
N THR A 79 12.26 34.79 20.16
CA THR A 79 11.59 36.04 19.76
C THR A 79 10.20 36.11 20.34
N PRO A 80 9.68 37.29 20.81
CA PRO A 80 10.37 38.60 20.83
C PRO A 80 11.45 38.77 21.90
N TRP A 81 11.57 37.85 22.86
CA TRP A 81 12.65 37.76 23.86
C TRP A 81 12.90 36.30 24.23
N GLU A 82 14.04 36.04 24.80
CA GLU A 82 14.39 34.69 25.29
C GLU A 82 13.47 34.26 26.42
N GLY A 83 12.91 33.05 26.30
CA GLY A 83 11.88 32.55 27.23
C GLY A 83 10.45 33.06 26.96
N ALA A 84 10.20 33.70 25.82
CA ALA A 84 8.83 34.09 25.42
C ALA A 84 7.89 32.89 25.40
N SER A 85 6.60 33.11 25.71
CA SER A 85 5.61 32.05 25.71
C SER A 85 5.52 31.33 24.37
N ASN A 86 5.60 30.01 24.41
CA ASN A 86 5.46 29.11 23.25
C ASN A 86 4.14 28.34 23.32
N PHE A 87 3.09 28.98 23.80
CA PHE A 87 1.76 28.37 23.87
C PHE A 87 1.19 28.17 22.46
N LYS A 88 0.87 26.92 22.12
CA LYS A 88 0.11 26.56 20.91
C LYS A 88 -1.29 26.11 21.33
N SER A 89 -2.32 26.66 20.70
CA SER A 89 -3.70 26.26 20.96
C SER A 89 -3.95 24.83 20.42
N PRO A 90 -4.54 23.91 21.21
CA PRO A 90 -4.82 22.54 20.78
C PRO A 90 -6.03 22.42 19.84
N THR A 91 -6.38 23.48 19.14
CA THR A 91 -7.63 23.57 18.35
C THR A 91 -7.69 22.50 17.26
N LEU A 92 -6.60 22.30 16.52
CA LEU A 92 -6.53 21.30 15.44
C LEU A 92 -6.63 19.88 16.00
N MET A 93 -5.88 19.58 17.08
CA MET A 93 -5.96 18.28 17.75
C MET A 93 -7.37 18.00 18.26
N GLN A 94 -8.03 18.99 18.90
CA GLN A 94 -9.40 18.83 19.38
C GLN A 94 -10.41 18.63 18.24
N ALA A 95 -10.21 19.32 17.11
CA ALA A 95 -11.05 19.16 15.94
C ALA A 95 -10.89 17.76 15.34
N ALA A 96 -9.66 17.26 15.19
CA ALA A 96 -9.36 15.92 14.70
C ALA A 96 -9.96 14.82 15.59
N LEU A 97 -9.77 14.93 16.90
CA LEU A 97 -10.37 13.99 17.87
C LEU A 97 -11.90 13.99 17.80
N LYS A 98 -12.53 15.17 17.80
CA LYS A 98 -14.00 15.26 17.70
C LYS A 98 -14.55 14.69 16.39
N PHE A 99 -13.82 14.88 15.28
CA PHE A 99 -14.19 14.29 14.01
C PHE A 99 -14.10 12.75 14.09
N SER A 100 -12.96 12.24 14.53
CA SER A 100 -12.71 10.80 14.66
C SER A 100 -13.74 10.13 15.59
N ASP A 101 -14.00 10.70 16.76
CA ASP A 101 -14.98 10.16 17.72
C ASP A 101 -16.40 10.09 17.13
N ARG A 102 -16.82 11.16 16.43
CA ARG A 102 -18.14 11.19 15.80
C ARG A 102 -18.23 10.20 14.66
N ALA A 103 -17.22 10.19 13.79
CA ALA A 103 -17.18 9.29 12.64
C ALA A 103 -17.13 7.82 13.09
N SER A 104 -16.30 7.48 14.09
CA SER A 104 -16.24 6.12 14.64
C SER A 104 -17.58 5.71 15.26
N THR A 105 -18.24 6.62 15.99
CA THR A 105 -19.55 6.35 16.59
C THR A 105 -20.62 6.09 15.53
N GLU A 106 -20.60 6.79 14.41
CA GLU A 106 -21.60 6.63 13.34
C GLU A 106 -21.32 5.41 12.45
N LEU A 107 -20.05 5.15 12.14
CA LEU A 107 -19.64 4.13 11.18
C LEU A 107 -19.41 2.75 11.81
N LEU A 108 -18.87 2.71 13.06
CA LEU A 108 -18.40 1.48 13.70
C LEU A 108 -19.26 1.03 14.91
N ARG A 109 -20.36 1.73 15.17
CA ARG A 109 -21.17 1.52 16.36
C ARG A 109 -21.91 0.19 16.40
N GLN A 110 -22.22 -0.37 15.23
CA GLN A 110 -23.04 -1.57 15.11
C GLN A 110 -22.16 -2.80 14.82
N GLU A 111 -22.57 -3.95 15.35
CA GLU A 111 -21.98 -5.24 14.96
C GLU A 111 -22.28 -5.55 13.48
N ASP A 112 -23.44 -5.07 12.97
CA ASP A 112 -23.86 -5.18 11.57
C ASP A 112 -23.39 -3.96 10.77
N ILE A 113 -22.08 -3.93 10.44
CA ILE A 113 -21.46 -2.86 9.65
C ILE A 113 -21.91 -2.94 8.19
N VAL A 114 -21.97 -4.16 7.65
CA VAL A 114 -22.36 -4.43 6.26
C VAL A 114 -23.85 -4.74 6.19
N LYS A 115 -24.56 -3.96 5.38
CA LYS A 115 -25.96 -4.20 5.03
C LYS A 115 -26.09 -4.42 3.55
N THR A 116 -26.85 -5.44 3.16
CA THR A 116 -27.10 -5.78 1.76
C THR A 116 -28.47 -5.32 1.32
N SER A 117 -28.57 -4.93 0.06
CA SER A 117 -29.84 -4.60 -0.60
C SER A 117 -29.96 -5.38 -1.91
N ILE A 118 -31.19 -5.74 -2.28
CA ILE A 118 -31.47 -6.45 -3.52
C ILE A 118 -31.74 -5.45 -4.61
N ILE A 119 -31.11 -5.68 -5.78
CA ILE A 119 -31.42 -4.93 -7.00
C ILE A 119 -32.36 -5.79 -7.88
N GLY A 120 -33.51 -5.23 -8.25
CA GLY A 120 -34.51 -5.88 -9.06
C GLY A 120 -35.55 -6.69 -8.25
N GLN A 121 -36.37 -7.47 -8.97
CA GLN A 121 -37.45 -8.28 -8.34
C GLN A 121 -36.90 -9.60 -7.81
N ASP A 122 -37.37 -9.98 -6.62
CA ASP A 122 -37.17 -11.30 -6.03
C ASP A 122 -38.53 -12.00 -5.87
N LYS A 123 -38.87 -12.90 -6.81
CA LYS A 123 -40.17 -13.58 -6.83
C LYS A 123 -40.20 -14.74 -5.83
N ASP A 124 -39.07 -15.38 -5.61
CA ASP A 124 -38.98 -16.64 -4.87
C ASP A 124 -38.29 -16.47 -3.49
N GLY A 125 -37.86 -15.25 -3.14
CA GLY A 125 -37.14 -14.94 -1.91
C GLY A 125 -35.69 -15.48 -1.84
N GLU A 126 -35.18 -16.04 -2.93
CA GLU A 126 -33.84 -16.63 -2.97
C GLU A 126 -32.75 -15.56 -2.94
N LYS A 127 -32.97 -14.43 -3.64
CA LYS A 127 -32.01 -13.29 -3.61
C LYS A 127 -31.90 -12.70 -2.20
N GLN A 128 -33.01 -12.60 -1.48
CA GLN A 128 -32.99 -12.13 -0.09
C GLN A 128 -32.19 -13.07 0.82
N LYS A 129 -32.38 -14.39 0.67
CA LYS A 129 -31.60 -15.38 1.43
C LYS A 129 -30.09 -15.29 1.13
N GLN A 130 -29.74 -15.10 -0.15
CA GLN A 130 -28.36 -14.92 -0.57
C GLN A 130 -27.78 -13.61 -0.01
N ALA A 131 -28.51 -12.51 -0.10
CA ALA A 131 -28.11 -11.21 0.44
C ALA A 131 -27.83 -11.27 1.95
N ASN A 132 -28.71 -11.94 2.71
CA ASN A 132 -28.51 -12.13 4.14
C ASN A 132 -27.25 -12.93 4.45
N ARG A 133 -26.99 -14.04 3.74
CA ARG A 133 -25.75 -14.83 3.92
C ARG A 133 -24.51 -14.01 3.60
N VAL A 134 -24.54 -13.18 2.56
CA VAL A 134 -23.42 -12.27 2.23
C VAL A 134 -23.20 -11.26 3.33
N ALA A 135 -24.27 -10.63 3.86
CA ALA A 135 -24.16 -9.69 4.98
C ALA A 135 -23.58 -10.34 6.24
N GLU A 136 -24.10 -11.50 6.62
CA GLU A 136 -23.64 -12.26 7.80
C GLU A 136 -22.16 -12.63 7.67
N TYR A 137 -21.74 -13.16 6.50
CA TYR A 137 -20.36 -13.54 6.27
C TYR A 137 -19.42 -12.32 6.23
N SER A 138 -19.81 -11.24 5.57
CA SER A 138 -19.01 -10.02 5.54
C SER A 138 -18.84 -9.39 6.92
N ASN A 139 -19.90 -9.38 7.73
CA ASN A 139 -19.80 -8.91 9.11
C ASN A 139 -18.92 -9.83 9.99
N TYR A 140 -18.99 -11.14 9.79
CA TYR A 140 -18.09 -12.09 10.43
C TYR A 140 -16.62 -11.81 10.05
N GLN A 141 -16.33 -11.60 8.75
CA GLN A 141 -14.98 -11.27 8.31
C GLN A 141 -14.46 -9.99 8.98
N LEU A 142 -15.24 -8.91 8.98
CA LEU A 142 -14.83 -7.62 9.54
C LEU A 142 -14.68 -7.62 11.05
N ASN A 143 -15.52 -8.38 11.77
CA ASN A 143 -15.54 -8.34 13.24
C ASN A 143 -14.72 -9.45 13.90
N VAL A 144 -14.45 -10.56 13.17
CA VAL A 144 -13.82 -11.76 13.76
C VAL A 144 -12.55 -12.16 13.02
N GLU A 145 -12.57 -12.27 11.68
CA GLU A 145 -11.39 -12.70 10.93
C GLU A 145 -10.34 -11.59 10.82
N MET A 146 -10.78 -10.36 10.59
CA MET A 146 -9.91 -9.19 10.43
C MET A 146 -9.79 -8.43 11.76
N GLU A 147 -9.06 -9.00 12.72
CA GLU A 147 -8.91 -8.44 14.07
C GLU A 147 -8.42 -6.99 14.08
N GLU A 148 -7.57 -6.63 13.14
CA GLU A 148 -6.99 -5.29 12.99
C GLU A 148 -7.93 -4.27 12.33
N TRP A 149 -9.00 -4.72 11.65
CA TRP A 149 -9.80 -3.86 10.77
C TRP A 149 -10.37 -2.63 11.46
N ARG A 150 -10.88 -2.81 12.69
CA ARG A 150 -11.48 -1.72 13.48
C ARG A 150 -10.45 -0.68 13.90
N ASP A 151 -9.33 -1.13 14.44
CA ASP A 151 -8.25 -0.26 14.90
C ASP A 151 -7.62 0.49 13.73
N GLU A 152 -7.41 -0.19 12.61
CA GLU A 152 -6.92 0.43 11.39
C GLU A 152 -7.93 1.46 10.83
N HIS A 153 -9.22 1.20 10.93
CA HIS A 153 -10.22 2.15 10.50
C HIS A 153 -10.30 3.40 11.40
N GLU A 154 -10.12 3.23 12.69
CA GLU A 154 -10.03 4.35 13.64
C GLU A 154 -8.78 5.21 13.39
N LYS A 155 -7.63 4.60 13.07
CA LYS A 155 -6.41 5.33 12.64
C LYS A 155 -6.69 6.16 11.40
N LEU A 156 -7.36 5.59 10.39
CA LEU A 156 -7.75 6.30 9.18
C LEU A 156 -8.62 7.51 9.49
N LEU A 157 -9.63 7.34 10.33
CA LEU A 157 -10.54 8.42 10.72
C LEU A 157 -9.84 9.52 11.53
N TYR A 158 -8.81 9.18 12.29
CA TYR A 158 -7.99 10.17 13.00
C TYR A 158 -7.06 10.95 12.07
N GLN A 159 -6.51 10.29 11.05
CA GLN A 159 -5.58 10.88 10.09
C GLN A 159 -6.29 11.83 9.10
N LEU A 160 -7.47 11.45 8.63
CA LEU A 160 -8.22 12.13 7.58
C LEU A 160 -8.41 13.65 7.79
N PRO A 161 -8.70 14.18 9.00
CA PRO A 161 -8.95 15.62 9.20
C PRO A 161 -7.74 16.54 8.99
N TYR A 162 -6.52 16.05 9.16
CA TYR A 162 -5.32 16.89 9.00
C TYR A 162 -4.56 16.61 7.72
N ASP A 163 -4.72 15.44 7.14
CA ASP A 163 -4.09 15.07 5.87
C ASP A 163 -4.98 15.39 4.65
N GLY A 164 -6.28 15.51 4.87
CA GLY A 164 -7.27 15.75 3.82
C GLY A 164 -7.65 14.51 3.01
N CYS A 165 -6.79 13.49 2.98
CA CYS A 165 -7.04 12.18 2.39
C CYS A 165 -6.38 11.09 3.24
N ALA A 166 -6.90 9.87 3.14
CA ALA A 166 -6.33 8.71 3.81
C ALA A 166 -6.57 7.46 2.96
N PHE A 167 -5.62 6.55 2.97
CA PHE A 167 -5.62 5.38 2.11
C PHE A 167 -5.62 4.11 2.94
N LYS A 168 -6.31 3.10 2.44
CA LYS A 168 -6.40 1.80 3.06
C LYS A 168 -6.21 0.71 2.01
N LYS A 169 -5.31 -0.24 2.29
CA LYS A 169 -5.04 -1.39 1.44
C LYS A 169 -5.70 -2.61 2.02
N THR A 170 -6.56 -3.25 1.23
CA THR A 170 -7.19 -4.51 1.59
C THR A 170 -6.71 -5.59 0.63
N PHE A 171 -6.17 -6.67 1.17
CA PHE A 171 -5.62 -7.78 0.39
C PHE A 171 -5.74 -9.09 1.16
N PHE A 172 -5.56 -10.22 0.47
CA PHE A 172 -5.48 -11.52 1.10
C PHE A 172 -4.02 -11.81 1.47
N ASP A 173 -3.76 -12.00 2.77
CA ASP A 173 -2.44 -12.41 3.24
C ASP A 173 -2.37 -13.94 3.27
N SER A 174 -1.62 -14.52 2.32
CA SER A 174 -1.46 -15.97 2.21
C SER A 174 -0.77 -16.60 3.41
N ARG A 175 0.06 -15.84 4.13
CA ARG A 175 0.74 -16.28 5.35
C ARG A 175 -0.22 -16.41 6.52
N LEU A 176 -1.16 -15.47 6.65
CA LEU A 176 -2.21 -15.51 7.67
C LEU A 176 -3.41 -16.35 7.25
N GLY A 177 -3.56 -16.64 5.94
CA GLY A 177 -4.69 -17.35 5.37
C GLY A 177 -6.03 -16.61 5.48
N ARG A 178 -5.98 -15.27 5.57
CA ARG A 178 -7.17 -14.42 5.75
C ARG A 178 -7.01 -13.06 5.06
N PRO A 179 -8.11 -12.36 4.78
CA PRO A 179 -8.03 -10.97 4.34
C PRO A 179 -7.50 -10.07 5.48
N VAL A 180 -6.73 -9.06 5.11
CA VAL A 180 -6.22 -8.01 5.98
C VAL A 180 -6.52 -6.65 5.38
N SER A 181 -6.62 -5.63 6.22
CA SER A 181 -6.93 -4.28 5.77
C SER A 181 -6.19 -3.26 6.62
N ASN A 182 -5.09 -2.74 6.09
CA ASN A 182 -4.18 -1.84 6.76
C ASN A 182 -4.30 -0.42 6.23
N VAL A 183 -4.17 0.56 7.10
CA VAL A 183 -4.03 1.97 6.70
C VAL A 183 -2.61 2.19 6.18
N ILE A 184 -2.51 2.85 5.05
CA ILE A 184 -1.24 3.33 4.53
C ILE A 184 -1.05 4.75 5.07
N LEU A 185 0.01 4.96 5.84
CA LEU A 185 0.35 6.29 6.33
C LEU A 185 0.78 7.18 5.16
N ASN A 186 0.42 8.45 5.20
CA ASN A 186 0.64 9.37 4.08
C ASN A 186 2.08 9.49 3.59
N PRO A 187 3.13 9.44 4.40
CA PRO A 187 4.49 9.44 3.86
C PRO A 187 4.80 8.24 2.96
N ASN A 188 4.08 7.13 3.17
CA ASN A 188 4.35 5.85 2.51
C ASN A 188 3.49 5.63 1.26
N PHE A 189 2.51 6.50 0.98
CA PHE A 189 1.70 6.43 -0.23
C PHE A 189 2.03 7.59 -1.16
N VAL A 190 2.63 7.28 -2.28
CA VAL A 190 3.16 8.26 -3.23
C VAL A 190 2.42 8.19 -4.55
N VAL A 191 1.89 9.31 -4.96
CA VAL A 191 1.17 9.51 -6.22
C VAL A 191 1.56 10.85 -6.83
N ASN A 192 1.34 11.01 -8.12
CA ASN A 192 1.51 12.32 -8.73
C ASN A 192 0.51 13.33 -8.13
N ASN A 193 1.00 14.50 -7.69
CA ASN A 193 0.19 15.52 -7.01
C ASN A 193 -0.92 16.14 -7.90
N ASP A 194 -0.78 16.03 -9.23
CA ASP A 194 -1.80 16.49 -10.17
C ASP A 194 -2.95 15.50 -10.38
N ALA A 195 -2.91 14.37 -9.69
CA ALA A 195 -3.93 13.33 -9.81
C ALA A 195 -5.25 13.74 -9.16
N ASP A 196 -6.32 13.66 -9.91
CA ASP A 196 -7.70 13.92 -9.45
C ASP A 196 -8.43 12.67 -8.95
N SER A 197 -7.98 11.48 -9.33
CA SER A 197 -8.61 10.21 -8.98
C SER A 197 -7.63 9.04 -9.05
N ILE A 198 -7.70 8.14 -8.07
CA ILE A 198 -6.88 6.93 -8.00
C ILE A 198 -7.14 5.98 -9.19
N THR A 199 -8.35 5.99 -9.74
CA THR A 199 -8.74 5.13 -10.88
C THR A 199 -8.17 5.59 -12.22
N ARG A 200 -7.64 6.81 -12.30
CA ARG A 200 -7.04 7.40 -13.51
C ARG A 200 -5.54 7.52 -13.41
N LEU A 201 -4.96 7.09 -12.30
CA LEU A 201 -3.53 7.14 -12.10
C LEU A 201 -2.82 6.18 -13.05
N ARG A 202 -1.77 6.69 -13.71
CA ARG A 202 -0.87 5.85 -14.48
C ARG A 202 -0.04 4.93 -13.56
N ARG A 203 0.34 5.45 -12.38
CA ARG A 203 1.05 4.70 -11.35
C ARG A 203 0.77 5.27 -9.98
N PHE A 204 0.90 4.44 -8.97
CA PHE A 204 0.99 4.83 -7.56
C PHE A 204 1.92 3.87 -6.83
N SER A 205 2.56 4.35 -5.79
CA SER A 205 3.56 3.60 -5.06
C SER A 205 3.25 3.58 -3.57
N GLU A 206 3.59 2.47 -2.94
CA GLU A 206 3.59 2.30 -1.48
C GLU A 206 5.00 1.91 -1.05
N THR A 207 5.53 2.56 -0.01
CA THR A 207 6.79 2.16 0.61
C THR A 207 6.55 1.25 1.79
N ILE A 208 7.30 0.16 1.85
CA ILE A 208 7.20 -0.87 2.89
C ILE A 208 8.59 -1.09 3.47
N GLU A 209 8.74 -0.92 4.77
CA GLU A 209 9.97 -1.26 5.48
C GLU A 209 9.91 -2.69 5.98
N LEU A 210 10.91 -3.50 5.62
CA LEU A 210 10.98 -4.91 5.99
C LEU A 210 12.33 -5.23 6.61
N SER A 211 12.29 -6.06 7.65
CA SER A 211 13.44 -6.67 8.27
C SER A 211 14.03 -7.78 7.40
N LYS A 212 15.27 -8.14 7.63
CA LYS A 212 15.94 -9.24 6.92
C LYS A 212 15.15 -10.56 7.00
N ASN A 213 14.58 -10.86 8.16
CA ASN A 213 13.81 -12.11 8.34
C ASN A 213 12.53 -12.11 7.51
N GLU A 214 11.83 -10.98 7.41
CA GLU A 214 10.61 -10.88 6.60
C GLU A 214 10.90 -11.00 5.10
N VAL A 215 12.05 -10.49 4.66
CA VAL A 215 12.50 -10.66 3.27
C VAL A 215 12.83 -12.11 2.98
N LEU A 216 13.65 -12.76 3.83
CA LEU A 216 14.00 -14.17 3.69
C LEU A 216 12.77 -15.09 3.72
N ASP A 217 11.77 -14.75 4.52
CA ASP A 217 10.52 -15.50 4.60
C ASP A 217 9.77 -15.48 3.27
N ARG A 218 9.66 -14.29 2.63
CA ARG A 218 9.04 -14.15 1.30
C ARG A 218 9.83 -14.84 0.19
N GLN A 219 11.16 -14.82 0.25
CA GLN A 219 12.03 -15.54 -0.68
C GLN A 219 11.86 -17.04 -0.56
N ARG A 220 11.87 -17.58 0.68
CA ARG A 220 11.68 -19.03 0.95
C ARG A 220 10.29 -19.53 0.55
N GLN A 221 9.28 -18.69 0.62
CA GLN A 221 7.92 -19.00 0.16
C GLN A 221 7.79 -18.94 -1.38
N GLY A 222 8.84 -18.51 -2.10
CA GLY A 222 8.82 -18.35 -3.55
C GLY A 222 7.94 -17.17 -4.02
N ILE A 223 7.54 -16.27 -3.10
CA ILE A 223 6.78 -15.07 -3.42
C ILE A 223 7.69 -14.01 -4.02
N TRP A 224 8.93 -13.92 -3.53
CA TRP A 224 9.97 -13.02 -4.01
C TRP A 224 11.13 -13.79 -4.64
N LEU A 225 11.84 -13.15 -5.57
CA LEU A 225 13.08 -13.68 -6.11
C LEU A 225 14.12 -13.84 -5.00
N ASP A 226 14.87 -14.93 -5.08
CA ASP A 226 16.00 -15.19 -4.19
C ASP A 226 17.24 -14.43 -4.67
N VAL A 227 17.26 -13.12 -4.37
CA VAL A 227 18.35 -12.20 -4.67
C VAL A 227 18.95 -11.66 -3.38
N ASP A 228 20.25 -11.35 -3.40
CA ASP A 228 20.93 -10.77 -2.25
C ASP A 228 20.58 -9.28 -2.12
N ILE A 229 19.93 -8.92 -1.03
CA ILE A 229 19.45 -7.55 -0.77
C ILE A 229 20.34 -6.93 0.30
N SER A 230 20.88 -5.76 -0.01
CA SER A 230 21.67 -4.98 0.93
C SER A 230 20.77 -4.32 1.98
N PHE A 231 20.96 -4.68 3.23
CA PHE A 231 20.33 -3.99 4.37
C PHE A 231 21.28 -2.88 4.80
N GLY A 232 20.95 -1.64 4.46
CA GLY A 232 21.75 -0.48 4.81
C GLY A 232 21.79 -0.23 6.31
N ASP A 233 22.86 0.39 6.78
CA ASP A 233 22.83 1.10 8.06
C ASP A 233 21.90 2.29 7.85
N SER A 234 20.80 2.36 8.60
CA SER A 234 20.07 3.61 8.75
C SER A 234 21.05 4.58 9.41
N SER A 235 21.65 5.46 8.59
CA SER A 235 22.54 6.52 9.08
C SER A 235 21.72 7.61 9.75
N THR A 236 21.17 7.31 10.92
CA THR A 236 20.99 8.32 11.96
C THR A 236 22.32 8.39 12.67
N GLU A 237 22.97 9.57 12.59
CA GLU A 237 24.21 9.93 13.25
C GLU A 237 24.08 9.92 14.80
N ASP A 238 23.55 8.88 15.37
CA ASP A 238 23.58 8.65 16.82
C ASP A 238 24.25 7.29 17.05
N ASP A 239 25.57 7.39 17.26
CA ASP A 239 26.49 6.33 17.61
C ASP A 239 26.07 5.63 18.92
N THR A 240 25.12 4.72 18.83
CA THR A 240 25.01 3.61 19.77
C THR A 240 25.29 2.31 19.02
N GLN A 241 26.57 1.99 18.96
CA GLN A 241 27.15 0.74 18.46
C GLN A 241 26.62 -0.45 19.27
N ASP A 242 25.39 -0.93 19.05
CA ASP A 242 24.98 -2.29 19.48
C ASP A 242 23.55 -2.63 19.04
N GLN A 243 23.05 -2.09 17.92
CA GLN A 243 21.84 -2.68 17.35
C GLN A 243 22.25 -3.97 16.63
N ALA A 244 21.75 -5.10 17.14
CA ALA A 244 21.96 -6.40 16.55
C ALA A 244 21.58 -6.38 15.06
N GLN A 245 22.35 -7.06 14.20
CA GLN A 245 22.09 -7.14 12.75
C GLN A 245 20.67 -7.57 12.37
N ALA A 246 19.90 -8.07 13.34
CA ALA A 246 18.51 -8.48 13.20
C ALA A 246 17.54 -7.29 13.06
N ASP A 247 17.92 -6.09 13.48
CA ASP A 247 17.06 -4.90 13.53
C ASP A 247 17.27 -3.95 12.33
N LYS A 248 18.00 -4.39 11.30
CA LYS A 248 18.20 -3.60 10.09
C LYS A 248 17.00 -3.78 9.14
N PHE A 249 16.42 -2.65 8.76
CA PHE A 249 15.31 -2.59 7.80
C PHE A 249 15.81 -2.12 6.43
N THR A 250 15.10 -2.51 5.40
CA THR A 250 15.28 -2.02 4.04
C THR A 250 13.92 -1.60 3.48
N THR A 251 13.90 -0.46 2.79
CA THR A 251 12.71 0.05 2.15
C THR A 251 12.48 -0.61 0.79
N PHE A 252 11.26 -1.05 0.57
CA PHE A 252 10.80 -1.56 -0.72
C PHE A 252 9.71 -0.63 -1.25
N ILE A 253 9.74 -0.41 -2.56
CA ILE A 253 8.71 0.31 -3.31
C ILE A 253 7.81 -0.73 -3.95
N GLU A 254 6.55 -0.80 -3.52
CA GLU A 254 5.51 -1.52 -4.23
C GLU A 254 4.80 -0.52 -5.15
N GLN A 255 5.01 -0.61 -6.45
CA GLN A 255 4.42 0.27 -7.43
C GLN A 255 3.42 -0.49 -8.30
N GLN A 256 2.22 0.05 -8.39
CA GLN A 256 1.25 -0.37 -9.39
C GLN A 256 1.30 0.60 -10.56
N GLY A 257 1.47 0.07 -11.76
CA GLY A 257 1.66 0.91 -12.95
C GLY A 257 1.55 0.10 -14.24
N PHE A 258 1.76 0.80 -15.35
CA PHE A 258 1.74 0.23 -16.70
C PHE A 258 3.17 0.17 -17.24
N PHE A 259 3.51 -0.94 -17.85
CA PHE A 259 4.84 -1.16 -18.43
C PHE A 259 4.75 -2.12 -19.62
N ASP A 260 5.54 -1.85 -20.66
CA ASP A 260 5.74 -2.74 -21.79
C ASP A 260 6.90 -3.69 -21.47
N LEU A 261 6.59 -4.91 -21.04
CA LEU A 261 7.59 -5.90 -20.64
C LEU A 261 8.02 -6.81 -21.79
N ASP A 262 7.16 -7.01 -22.78
CA ASP A 262 7.44 -7.87 -23.95
C ASP A 262 7.98 -7.10 -25.16
N GLY A 263 7.90 -5.76 -25.13
CA GLY A 263 8.47 -4.87 -26.15
C GLY A 263 7.58 -4.75 -27.39
N ASP A 264 6.29 -5.04 -27.29
CA ASP A 264 5.33 -4.96 -28.38
C ASP A 264 4.82 -3.52 -28.64
N GLY A 265 5.14 -2.58 -27.75
CA GLY A 265 4.76 -1.16 -27.80
C GLY A 265 3.45 -0.86 -27.07
N TYR A 266 2.84 -1.84 -26.40
CA TYR A 266 1.68 -1.69 -25.54
C TYR A 266 2.10 -1.89 -24.08
N GLU A 267 1.57 -1.07 -23.17
CA GLU A 267 1.89 -1.14 -21.74
C GLU A 267 0.76 -1.85 -20.97
N GLU A 268 1.04 -2.99 -20.37
CA GLU A 268 0.11 -3.72 -19.53
C GLU A 268 0.22 -3.30 -18.06
N PRO A 269 -0.86 -3.54 -17.27
CA PRO A 269 -0.85 -3.23 -15.85
C PRO A 269 -0.12 -4.29 -15.02
N TYR A 270 0.86 -3.85 -14.24
CA TYR A 270 1.63 -4.70 -13.32
C TYR A 270 1.71 -4.11 -11.92
N THR A 271 2.04 -4.98 -10.97
CA THR A 271 2.53 -4.59 -9.65
C THR A 271 3.99 -5.00 -9.53
N PHE A 272 4.85 -4.05 -9.28
CA PHE A 272 6.28 -4.24 -9.09
C PHE A 272 6.64 -4.10 -7.62
N VAL A 273 7.56 -4.91 -7.12
CA VAL A 273 8.20 -4.69 -5.83
C VAL A 273 9.69 -4.59 -6.06
N VAL A 274 10.26 -3.45 -5.66
CA VAL A 274 11.66 -3.11 -5.93
C VAL A 274 12.32 -2.66 -4.62
N ALA A 275 13.52 -3.13 -4.34
CA ALA A 275 14.34 -2.61 -3.25
C ALA A 275 14.84 -1.20 -3.60
N GLU A 276 14.48 -0.18 -2.82
CA GLU A 276 14.78 1.22 -3.12
C GLU A 276 16.28 1.47 -3.30
N ASN A 277 17.10 0.99 -2.36
CA ASN A 277 18.54 1.26 -2.34
C ASN A 277 19.32 0.61 -3.49
N SER A 278 18.98 -0.63 -3.86
CA SER A 278 19.69 -1.41 -4.87
C SER A 278 19.02 -1.39 -6.24
N LYS A 279 17.80 -0.84 -6.34
CA LYS A 279 16.94 -0.88 -7.53
C LYS A 279 16.67 -2.31 -8.03
N GLN A 280 16.85 -3.31 -7.16
CA GLN A 280 16.62 -4.71 -7.51
C GLN A 280 15.13 -5.04 -7.47
N VAL A 281 14.63 -5.59 -8.55
CA VAL A 281 13.27 -6.10 -8.63
C VAL A 281 13.20 -7.43 -7.90
N VAL A 282 12.29 -7.54 -6.94
CA VAL A 282 12.06 -8.79 -6.18
C VAL A 282 10.77 -9.48 -6.59
N ARG A 283 9.81 -8.73 -7.16
CA ARG A 283 8.51 -9.29 -7.57
C ARG A 283 7.89 -8.49 -8.71
N ILE A 284 7.29 -9.21 -9.66
CA ILE A 284 6.43 -8.67 -10.70
C ILE A 284 5.14 -9.51 -10.72
N ILE A 285 4.00 -8.86 -10.70
CA ILE A 285 2.69 -9.52 -10.77
C ILE A 285 1.87 -8.83 -11.85
N PRO A 286 1.32 -9.58 -12.84
CA PRO A 286 0.36 -9.01 -13.77
C PRO A 286 -0.96 -8.69 -13.04
N ARG A 287 -1.56 -7.57 -13.38
CA ARG A 287 -2.88 -7.16 -12.89
C ARG A 287 -3.89 -7.43 -13.99
N PHE A 288 -4.85 -8.27 -13.69
CA PHE A 288 -5.99 -8.52 -14.58
C PHE A 288 -7.16 -7.69 -14.07
N GLU A 289 -7.57 -6.70 -14.85
CA GLU A 289 -8.73 -5.84 -14.56
C GLU A 289 -10.02 -6.43 -15.17
#